data_88ed0b4452d1c5e0341d438463b2abce
#
_entry.id   88ed0b4452d1c5e0341d438463b2abce
#
_cell.length_a   1.000
_cell.length_b   1.000
_cell.length_c   1.000
_cell.angle_alpha   90.00
_cell.angle_beta   90.00
_cell.angle_gamma   90.00
#
_symmetry.space_group_name_H-M   'P 1'
#
loop_
_entity.id
_entity.type
_entity.pdbx_description
1 polymer ?
#
loop_
_entity_poly.entity_id
_entity_poly.type
_entity_poly.pdbx_seq_one_letter_code
_entity_poly.pdbx_strand_id
1 'polypeptide(L)'
;IQSVSDSLVGGTDSIMGLWNREALLFKYGSGTGSNFSNIRGNGEPLSGGGTSSGLLSFLKIGDRAAGAIKSGGTTRRAAKMVCLDLSHPDIEEFIDWKASEEEKVSALVMGSNILQKNANKIMSAIWEFGDDEGRFDQRTNLRLRRAMVGAIRDCVPQPHIQRILDLAQQGWKEVDFEILDSDWQGE
;
A
#
# COMPACT_ATOMS: atom_id res chain seq x y z
N ILE A 1 -23.40 4.46 17.26
CA ILE A 1 -21.99 4.74 17.57
C ILE A 1 -21.59 3.89 18.77
N GLN A 2 -20.49 3.17 18.67
CA GLN A 2 -19.94 2.35 19.74
C GLN A 2 -18.80 3.12 20.42
N SER A 3 -18.71 3.03 21.73
CA SER A 3 -17.55 3.52 22.48
C SER A 3 -16.50 2.42 22.58
N VAL A 4 -15.24 2.83 22.66
CA VAL A 4 -14.08 1.95 22.83
C VAL A 4 -13.35 2.39 24.08
N SER A 5 -13.02 1.43 24.95
CA SER A 5 -12.19 1.68 26.12
C SER A 5 -10.71 1.62 25.76
N ASP A 6 -9.87 2.32 26.51
CA ASP A 6 -8.42 2.31 26.37
C ASP A 6 -7.82 1.03 26.98
N SER A 7 -8.29 -0.11 26.48
CA SER A 7 -7.83 -1.44 26.86
C SER A 7 -7.71 -2.31 25.61
N LEU A 8 -6.58 -2.99 25.46
CA LEU A 8 -6.35 -3.87 24.31
C LEU A 8 -7.30 -5.07 24.30
N VAL A 9 -7.39 -5.74 25.45
CA VAL A 9 -8.22 -6.94 25.68
C VAL A 9 -8.89 -6.82 27.05
N GLY A 10 -9.89 -7.63 27.34
CA GLY A 10 -10.47 -7.71 28.69
C GLY A 10 -11.92 -7.27 28.81
N GLY A 11 -12.63 -7.13 27.68
CA GLY A 11 -14.07 -6.81 27.70
C GLY A 11 -14.62 -6.63 26.30
N THR A 12 -15.94 -6.53 26.21
CA THR A 12 -16.62 -6.28 24.93
C THR A 12 -16.32 -4.90 24.37
N ASP A 13 -16.03 -3.92 25.23
CA ASP A 13 -15.70 -2.53 24.91
C ASP A 13 -14.20 -2.29 24.67
N SER A 14 -13.36 -3.32 24.85
CA SER A 14 -11.93 -3.26 24.51
C SER A 14 -11.70 -3.10 23.00
N ILE A 15 -10.50 -2.71 22.61
CA ILE A 15 -10.10 -2.53 21.18
C ILE A 15 -10.33 -3.83 20.39
N MET A 16 -9.85 -4.98 20.90
CA MET A 16 -10.07 -6.27 20.23
C MET A 16 -11.53 -6.72 20.29
N GLY A 17 -12.23 -6.40 21.37
CA GLY A 17 -13.67 -6.62 21.49
C GLY A 17 -14.47 -5.85 20.44
N LEU A 18 -14.07 -4.61 20.15
CA LEU A 18 -14.67 -3.81 19.07
C LEU A 18 -14.51 -4.51 17.71
N TRP A 19 -13.30 -4.96 17.36
CA TRP A 19 -13.07 -5.62 16.08
C TRP A 19 -13.91 -6.89 15.92
N ASN A 20 -14.13 -7.61 17.00
CA ASN A 20 -14.98 -8.80 17.01
C ASN A 20 -16.45 -8.46 16.74
N ARG A 21 -16.97 -7.39 17.37
CA ARG A 21 -18.34 -6.91 17.12
C ARG A 21 -18.52 -6.38 15.71
N GLU A 22 -17.55 -5.61 15.21
CA GLU A 22 -17.57 -5.08 13.84
C GLU A 22 -17.53 -6.20 12.80
N ALA A 23 -16.71 -7.24 13.02
CA ALA A 23 -16.64 -8.40 12.15
C ALA A 23 -18.01 -9.09 11.98
N LEU A 24 -18.77 -9.23 13.07
CA LEU A 24 -20.12 -9.77 13.03
C LEU A 24 -21.07 -8.86 12.22
N LEU A 25 -21.02 -7.55 12.43
CA LEU A 25 -21.87 -6.60 11.72
C LEU A 25 -21.54 -6.58 10.22
N PHE A 26 -20.25 -6.60 9.86
CA PHE A 26 -19.81 -6.66 8.46
C PHE A 26 -20.22 -7.97 7.79
N LYS A 27 -20.13 -9.10 8.50
CA LYS A 27 -20.59 -10.39 8.00
C LYS A 27 -22.06 -10.36 7.57
N TYR A 28 -22.88 -9.59 8.26
CA TYR A 28 -24.30 -9.42 7.94
C TYR A 28 -24.60 -8.21 7.05
N GLY A 29 -23.58 -7.58 6.49
CA GLY A 29 -23.73 -6.49 5.54
C GLY A 29 -24.13 -5.13 6.15
N SER A 30 -23.94 -4.97 7.47
CA SER A 30 -24.22 -3.71 8.18
C SER A 30 -22.95 -2.85 8.29
N GLY A 31 -23.14 -1.53 8.39
CA GLY A 31 -22.07 -0.59 8.69
C GLY A 31 -21.91 -0.38 10.20
N THR A 32 -20.76 0.18 10.60
CA THR A 32 -20.46 0.53 11.99
C THR A 32 -20.03 1.98 12.14
N GLY A 33 -20.15 2.53 13.34
CA GLY A 33 -19.59 3.81 13.74
C GLY A 33 -18.99 3.68 15.14
N SER A 34 -17.77 4.14 15.33
CA SER A 34 -17.04 4.00 16.60
C SER A 34 -16.33 5.30 16.96
N ASN A 35 -16.39 5.65 18.24
CA ASN A 35 -15.67 6.79 18.80
C ASN A 35 -14.41 6.30 19.52
N PHE A 36 -13.25 6.80 19.11
CA PHE A 36 -11.94 6.41 19.58
C PHE A 36 -11.29 7.45 20.50
N SER A 37 -11.98 8.50 20.87
CA SER A 37 -11.45 9.62 21.66
C SER A 37 -10.91 9.23 23.03
N ASN A 38 -11.32 8.07 23.55
CA ASN A 38 -10.83 7.55 24.84
C ASN A 38 -9.53 6.74 24.75
N ILE A 39 -9.05 6.45 23.55
CA ILE A 39 -7.80 5.72 23.38
C ILE A 39 -6.65 6.71 23.52
N ARG A 40 -5.63 6.35 24.26
CA ARG A 40 -4.43 7.18 24.47
C ARG A 40 -3.65 7.41 23.19
N GLY A 41 -3.02 8.57 23.09
CA GLY A 41 -2.19 8.96 21.96
C GLY A 41 -0.87 8.21 21.87
N ASN A 42 -0.17 8.47 20.77
CA ASN A 42 1.16 7.92 20.50
C ASN A 42 2.18 8.44 21.54
N GLY A 43 3.02 7.55 22.04
CA GLY A 43 4.07 7.90 23.00
C GLY A 43 3.60 8.04 24.45
N GLU A 44 2.30 7.97 24.75
CA GLU A 44 1.81 8.01 26.12
C GLU A 44 2.21 6.76 26.91
N PRO A 45 2.53 6.90 28.21
CA PRO A 45 3.02 5.78 29.01
C PRO A 45 1.94 4.70 29.24
N LEU A 46 2.37 3.45 29.20
CA LEU A 46 1.55 2.29 29.54
C LEU A 46 1.71 1.90 31.02
N SER A 47 0.65 1.42 31.67
CA SER A 47 0.69 0.98 33.07
C SER A 47 1.65 -0.19 33.32
N GLY A 48 1.92 -1.02 32.32
CA GLY A 48 2.87 -2.14 32.37
C GLY A 48 4.30 -1.78 31.96
N GLY A 49 4.59 -0.51 31.71
CA GLY A 49 5.87 -0.03 31.14
C GLY A 49 5.86 0.02 29.63
N GLY A 50 6.68 0.92 29.07
CA GLY A 50 6.70 1.23 27.64
C GLY A 50 5.73 2.35 27.26
N THR A 51 5.55 2.56 25.97
CA THR A 51 4.73 3.65 25.40
C THR A 51 3.69 3.11 24.42
N SER A 52 2.59 3.85 24.28
CA SER A 52 1.53 3.56 23.32
C SER A 52 2.01 3.72 21.89
N SER A 53 1.57 2.85 20.99
CA SER A 53 1.78 2.96 19.54
C SER A 53 0.80 3.93 18.86
N GLY A 54 -0.07 4.56 19.63
CA GLY A 54 -1.05 5.53 19.17
C GLY A 54 -2.30 4.94 18.54
N LEU A 55 -3.29 5.79 18.39
CA LEU A 55 -4.61 5.47 17.83
C LEU A 55 -4.52 4.87 16.42
N LEU A 56 -3.71 5.45 15.55
CA LEU A 56 -3.68 5.06 14.13
C LEU A 56 -3.18 3.63 13.91
N SER A 57 -2.31 3.13 14.80
CA SER A 57 -1.87 1.74 14.75
C SER A 57 -3.03 0.76 14.91
N PHE A 58 -3.97 1.06 15.78
CA PHE A 58 -5.18 0.25 15.99
C PHE A 58 -6.21 0.45 14.87
N LEU A 59 -6.35 1.67 14.35
CA LEU A 59 -7.24 1.94 13.23
C LEU A 59 -6.83 1.17 11.97
N LYS A 60 -5.52 1.04 11.70
CA LYS A 60 -5.01 0.23 10.58
C LYS A 60 -5.39 -1.24 10.69
N ILE A 61 -5.41 -1.80 11.90
CA ILE A 61 -5.88 -3.18 12.13
C ILE A 61 -7.36 -3.31 11.76
N GLY A 62 -8.18 -2.39 12.24
CA GLY A 62 -9.62 -2.39 11.93
C GLY A 62 -9.95 -2.15 10.46
N ASP A 63 -9.17 -1.32 9.78
CA ASP A 63 -9.32 -1.06 8.35
C ASP A 63 -9.00 -2.31 7.53
N ARG A 64 -7.90 -3.01 7.84
CA ARG A 64 -7.55 -4.28 7.20
C ARG A 64 -8.58 -5.38 7.48
N ALA A 65 -9.08 -5.48 8.72
CA ALA A 65 -10.13 -6.42 9.07
C ALA A 65 -11.42 -6.15 8.27
N ALA A 66 -11.82 -4.88 8.16
CA ALA A 66 -12.99 -4.48 7.38
C ALA A 66 -12.82 -4.80 5.87
N GLY A 67 -11.63 -4.59 5.32
CA GLY A 67 -11.31 -4.92 3.93
C GLY A 67 -11.35 -6.43 3.64
N ALA A 68 -10.92 -7.25 4.61
CA ALA A 68 -10.90 -8.71 4.46
C ALA A 68 -12.28 -9.36 4.60
N ILE A 69 -13.21 -8.73 5.32
CA ILE A 69 -14.54 -9.31 5.59
C ILE A 69 -15.50 -8.91 4.48
N LYS A 70 -15.88 -9.89 3.66
CA LYS A 70 -16.92 -9.73 2.64
C LYS A 70 -18.25 -10.26 3.18
N SER A 71 -19.33 -9.47 3.07
CA SER A 71 -20.64 -9.94 3.50
C SER A 71 -21.13 -11.09 2.61
N GLY A 72 -21.41 -12.23 3.21
CA GLY A 72 -22.13 -13.43 2.73
C GLY A 72 -22.39 -13.61 1.23
N GLY A 73 -21.33 -13.52 0.38
CA GLY A 73 -21.46 -13.70 -1.07
C GLY A 73 -21.96 -12.47 -1.85
N THR A 74 -22.26 -11.36 -1.19
CA THR A 74 -22.62 -10.10 -1.86
C THR A 74 -21.40 -9.18 -1.95
N THR A 75 -21.39 -8.35 -3.02
CA THR A 75 -20.30 -7.40 -3.35
C THR A 75 -20.25 -6.17 -2.46
N ARG A 76 -21.04 -6.10 -1.37
CA ARG A 76 -21.02 -4.94 -0.46
C ARG A 76 -19.78 -4.97 0.42
N ARG A 77 -18.98 -3.91 0.30
CA ARG A 77 -17.86 -3.65 1.20
C ARG A 77 -18.36 -3.20 2.57
N ALA A 78 -17.59 -3.49 3.62
CA ALA A 78 -17.83 -2.96 4.95
C ALA A 78 -17.81 -1.43 4.94
N ALA A 79 -18.74 -0.81 5.65
CA ALA A 79 -18.78 0.64 5.86
C ALA A 79 -18.46 0.94 7.32
N LYS A 80 -17.41 1.73 7.54
CA LYS A 80 -16.94 2.09 8.88
C LYS A 80 -16.83 3.60 9.02
N MET A 81 -17.44 4.14 10.05
CA MET A 81 -17.27 5.53 10.48
C MET A 81 -16.39 5.57 11.73
N VAL A 82 -15.45 6.47 11.76
CA VAL A 82 -14.57 6.72 12.91
C VAL A 82 -14.74 8.16 13.36
N CYS A 83 -14.95 8.35 14.65
CA CYS A 83 -15.01 9.66 15.29
C CYS A 83 -13.80 9.83 16.21
N LEU A 84 -13.25 11.04 16.23
CA LEU A 84 -12.17 11.45 17.11
C LEU A 84 -12.40 12.89 17.52
N ASP A 85 -12.24 13.19 18.80
CA ASP A 85 -12.36 14.57 19.32
C ASP A 85 -11.17 15.42 18.90
N LEU A 86 -11.41 16.69 18.62
CA LEU A 86 -10.37 17.64 18.20
C LEU A 86 -9.28 17.87 19.26
N SER A 87 -9.56 17.55 20.51
CA SER A 87 -8.61 17.63 21.62
C SER A 87 -7.69 16.41 21.75
N HIS A 88 -7.89 15.37 20.92
CA HIS A 88 -7.09 14.15 20.98
C HIS A 88 -5.65 14.41 20.55
N PRO A 89 -4.62 13.85 21.25
CA PRO A 89 -3.20 14.07 20.90
C PRO A 89 -2.84 13.72 19.46
N ASP A 90 -3.44 12.67 18.90
CA ASP A 90 -3.16 12.17 17.55
C ASP A 90 -4.07 12.81 16.47
N ILE A 91 -4.75 13.92 16.77
CA ILE A 91 -5.77 14.47 15.83
C ILE A 91 -5.17 14.93 14.50
N GLU A 92 -3.99 15.54 14.51
CA GLU A 92 -3.32 16.00 13.28
C GLU A 92 -2.96 14.80 12.39
N GLU A 93 -2.36 13.77 12.97
CA GLU A 93 -2.02 12.55 12.25
C GLU A 93 -3.27 11.82 11.72
N PHE A 94 -4.38 11.86 12.47
CA PHE A 94 -5.66 11.30 12.05
C PHE A 94 -6.26 12.04 10.84
N ILE A 95 -6.18 13.38 10.82
CA ILE A 95 -6.66 14.20 9.70
C ILE A 95 -5.83 13.90 8.44
N ASP A 96 -4.52 13.83 8.58
CA ASP A 96 -3.59 13.64 7.47
C ASP A 96 -3.53 12.17 6.98
N TRP A 97 -4.02 11.23 7.77
CA TRP A 97 -3.91 9.81 7.46
C TRP A 97 -4.48 9.45 6.08
N LYS A 98 -5.68 9.92 5.75
CA LYS A 98 -6.32 9.61 4.45
C LYS A 98 -5.57 10.24 3.28
N ALA A 99 -5.15 11.48 3.40
CA ALA A 99 -4.35 12.15 2.38
C ALA A 99 -3.02 11.42 2.15
N SER A 100 -2.33 11.04 3.23
CA SER A 100 -1.08 10.30 3.17
C SER A 100 -1.22 8.92 2.51
N GLU A 101 -2.31 8.19 2.74
CA GLU A 101 -2.56 6.91 2.07
C GLU A 101 -2.86 7.10 0.57
N GLU A 102 -3.61 8.12 0.19
CA GLU A 102 -3.85 8.46 -1.22
C GLU A 102 -2.57 8.88 -1.95
N GLU A 103 -1.70 9.64 -1.30
CA GLU A 103 -0.38 10.00 -1.84
C GLU A 103 0.50 8.77 -2.08
N LYS A 104 0.50 7.81 -1.16
CA LYS A 104 1.23 6.54 -1.32
C LYS A 104 0.72 5.74 -2.52
N VAL A 105 -0.60 5.59 -2.65
CA VAL A 105 -1.20 4.89 -3.80
C VAL A 105 -0.83 5.59 -5.09
N SER A 106 -0.94 6.90 -5.16
CA SER A 106 -0.56 7.70 -6.33
C SER A 106 0.92 7.52 -6.70
N ALA A 107 1.82 7.51 -5.71
CA ALA A 107 3.24 7.28 -5.93
C ALA A 107 3.53 5.86 -6.46
N LEU A 108 2.85 4.85 -5.94
CA LEU A 108 2.98 3.45 -6.40
C LEU A 108 2.46 3.27 -7.83
N VAL A 109 1.30 3.85 -8.14
CA VAL A 109 0.72 3.84 -9.50
C VAL A 109 1.69 4.50 -10.48
N MET A 110 2.21 5.68 -10.14
CA MET A 110 3.18 6.39 -10.97
C MET A 110 4.47 5.56 -11.15
N GLY A 111 4.98 4.97 -10.06
CA GLY A 111 6.18 4.14 -10.08
C GLY A 111 6.03 2.91 -10.97
N SER A 112 4.89 2.21 -10.92
CA SER A 112 4.61 1.04 -11.76
C SER A 112 4.57 1.41 -13.25
N ASN A 113 3.93 2.52 -13.59
CA ASN A 113 3.88 3.02 -14.97
C ASN A 113 5.27 3.42 -15.50
N ILE A 114 6.08 4.09 -14.69
CA ILE A 114 7.46 4.47 -15.05
C ILE A 114 8.30 3.22 -15.27
N LEU A 115 8.19 2.20 -14.41
CA LEU A 115 8.91 0.94 -14.53
C LEU A 115 8.54 0.23 -15.83
N GLN A 116 7.24 0.04 -16.11
CA GLN A 116 6.77 -0.64 -17.32
C GLN A 116 7.21 0.11 -18.59
N LYS A 117 7.08 1.44 -18.63
CA LYS A 117 7.52 2.27 -19.76
C LYS A 117 9.01 2.12 -20.05
N ASN A 118 9.85 2.10 -19.02
CA ASN A 118 11.29 1.95 -19.18
C ASN A 118 11.68 0.51 -19.52
N ALA A 119 10.98 -0.50 -18.98
CA ALA A 119 11.15 -1.90 -19.38
C ALA A 119 10.91 -2.09 -20.87
N ASN A 120 9.80 -1.56 -21.39
CA ASN A 120 9.48 -1.62 -22.82
C ASN A 120 10.55 -0.94 -23.69
N LYS A 121 11.08 0.22 -23.27
CA LYS A 121 12.16 0.88 -23.98
C LYS A 121 13.46 0.08 -24.04
N ILE A 122 13.82 -0.57 -22.91
CA ILE A 122 15.02 -1.42 -22.84
C ILE A 122 14.82 -2.65 -23.72
N MET A 123 13.69 -3.34 -23.62
CA MET A 123 13.36 -4.50 -24.45
C MET A 123 13.36 -4.17 -25.95
N SER A 124 12.68 -3.10 -26.35
CA SER A 124 12.71 -2.65 -27.76
C SER A 124 14.14 -2.34 -28.23
N ALA A 125 14.96 -1.71 -27.40
CA ALA A 125 16.35 -1.39 -27.75
C ALA A 125 17.21 -2.64 -27.94
N ILE A 126 16.90 -3.73 -27.25
CA ILE A 126 17.60 -5.03 -27.41
C ILE A 126 17.10 -5.76 -28.65
N TRP A 127 15.79 -5.92 -28.79
CA TRP A 127 15.22 -6.82 -29.81
C TRP A 127 15.09 -6.20 -31.19
N GLU A 128 15.05 -4.86 -31.30
CA GLU A 128 15.10 -4.14 -32.58
C GLU A 128 16.54 -3.90 -33.09
N PHE A 129 17.56 -4.33 -32.32
CA PHE A 129 18.94 -4.25 -32.76
C PHE A 129 19.24 -5.36 -33.76
N GLY A 130 19.75 -4.98 -34.92
CA GLY A 130 19.91 -5.87 -36.07
C GLY A 130 21.04 -6.90 -35.98
N ASP A 131 21.90 -6.81 -34.95
CA ASP A 131 23.02 -7.71 -34.72
C ASP A 131 22.80 -8.52 -33.43
N ASP A 132 22.78 -9.85 -33.56
CA ASP A 132 22.54 -10.75 -32.43
C ASP A 132 23.68 -10.77 -31.43
N GLU A 133 24.93 -10.63 -31.87
CA GLU A 133 26.10 -10.66 -31.00
C GLU A 133 26.27 -9.38 -30.19
N GLY A 134 25.91 -8.24 -30.75
CA GLY A 134 26.09 -6.92 -30.14
C GLY A 134 24.88 -6.38 -29.36
N ARG A 135 23.74 -7.06 -29.41
CA ARG A 135 22.48 -6.51 -28.86
C ARG A 135 22.50 -6.20 -27.36
N PHE A 136 23.27 -6.94 -26.59
CA PHE A 136 23.41 -6.76 -25.13
C PHE A 136 24.59 -5.89 -24.74
N ASP A 137 25.50 -5.59 -25.67
CA ASP A 137 26.66 -4.75 -25.39
C ASP A 137 26.29 -3.26 -25.52
N GLN A 138 26.37 -2.54 -24.42
CA GLN A 138 26.09 -1.10 -24.35
C GLN A 138 27.07 -0.23 -25.18
N ARG A 139 28.24 -0.78 -25.56
CA ARG A 139 29.21 -0.07 -26.41
C ARG A 139 28.81 -0.14 -27.87
N THR A 140 28.24 -1.25 -28.27
CA THR A 140 27.78 -1.52 -29.64
C THR A 140 26.33 -1.05 -29.82
N ASN A 141 25.44 -1.42 -28.89
CA ASN A 141 24.04 -0.99 -28.88
C ASN A 141 23.84 0.33 -28.13
N LEU A 142 24.06 1.43 -28.82
CA LEU A 142 23.88 2.77 -28.25
C LEU A 142 22.41 3.08 -27.89
N ARG A 143 21.42 2.42 -28.52
CA ARG A 143 20.01 2.54 -28.15
C ARG A 143 19.76 1.94 -26.77
N LEU A 144 20.30 0.78 -26.49
CA LEU A 144 20.25 0.14 -25.16
C LEU A 144 20.89 1.04 -24.10
N ARG A 145 22.09 1.55 -24.37
CA ARG A 145 22.77 2.47 -23.45
C ARG A 145 21.90 3.70 -23.12
N ARG A 146 21.29 4.31 -24.14
CA ARG A 146 20.39 5.48 -23.94
C ARG A 146 19.14 5.10 -23.14
N ALA A 147 18.54 3.94 -23.41
CA ALA A 147 17.37 3.45 -22.68
C ALA A 147 17.70 3.21 -21.20
N MET A 148 18.86 2.58 -20.88
CA MET A 148 19.31 2.36 -19.52
C MET A 148 19.59 3.67 -18.76
N VAL A 149 20.30 4.61 -19.40
CA VAL A 149 20.54 5.94 -18.80
C VAL A 149 19.23 6.69 -18.59
N GLY A 150 18.28 6.57 -19.52
CA GLY A 150 16.94 7.12 -19.37
C GLY A 150 16.21 6.53 -18.15
N ALA A 151 16.24 5.22 -17.98
CA ALA A 151 15.64 4.54 -16.84
C ALA A 151 16.24 5.01 -15.49
N ILE A 152 17.57 5.19 -15.43
CA ILE A 152 18.23 5.73 -14.22
C ILE A 152 17.77 7.16 -13.94
N ARG A 153 17.63 8.01 -14.97
CA ARG A 153 17.11 9.39 -14.81
C ARG A 153 15.66 9.41 -14.39
N ASP A 154 14.87 8.43 -14.82
CA ASP A 154 13.48 8.23 -14.39
C ASP A 154 13.39 7.55 -13.01
N CYS A 155 14.50 7.47 -12.27
CA CYS A 155 14.61 6.87 -10.92
C CYS A 155 14.27 5.37 -10.85
N VAL A 156 14.38 4.62 -11.95
CA VAL A 156 14.23 3.16 -11.91
C VAL A 156 15.44 2.54 -11.19
N PRO A 157 15.24 1.75 -10.12
CA PRO A 157 16.34 1.15 -9.39
C PRO A 157 17.18 0.19 -10.26
N GLN A 158 18.50 0.22 -10.08
CA GLN A 158 19.42 -0.64 -10.85
C GLN A 158 19.08 -2.14 -10.83
N PRO A 159 18.63 -2.74 -9.70
CA PRO A 159 18.22 -4.15 -9.70
C PRO A 159 17.09 -4.47 -10.68
N HIS A 160 16.14 -3.54 -10.88
CA HIS A 160 15.09 -3.74 -11.88
C HIS A 160 15.61 -3.66 -13.31
N ILE A 161 16.53 -2.73 -13.59
CA ILE A 161 17.18 -2.64 -14.91
C ILE A 161 17.95 -3.92 -15.20
N GLN A 162 18.71 -4.43 -14.22
CA GLN A 162 19.45 -5.69 -14.37
C GLN A 162 18.50 -6.87 -14.61
N ARG A 163 17.40 -6.95 -13.85
CA ARG A 163 16.39 -8.00 -14.04
C ARG A 163 15.80 -7.99 -15.45
N ILE A 164 15.54 -6.81 -16.04
CA ILE A 164 15.06 -6.70 -17.41
C ILE A 164 16.10 -7.25 -18.39
N LEU A 165 17.37 -6.93 -18.21
CA LEU A 165 18.46 -7.46 -19.02
C LEU A 165 18.58 -8.98 -18.91
N ASP A 166 18.51 -9.52 -17.71
CA ASP A 166 18.61 -10.96 -17.45
C ASP A 166 17.45 -11.71 -18.10
N LEU A 167 16.24 -11.18 -18.05
CA LEU A 167 15.07 -11.74 -18.73
C LEU A 167 15.25 -11.72 -20.26
N ALA A 168 15.75 -10.61 -20.81
CA ALA A 168 16.03 -10.52 -22.23
C ALA A 168 17.10 -11.52 -22.68
N GLN A 169 18.17 -11.76 -21.85
CA GLN A 169 19.19 -12.77 -22.12
C GLN A 169 18.63 -14.20 -22.08
N GLN A 170 17.58 -14.45 -21.29
CA GLN A 170 16.83 -15.71 -21.28
C GLN A 170 15.89 -15.88 -22.49
N GLY A 171 15.82 -14.89 -23.38
CA GLY A 171 15.02 -14.92 -24.60
C GLY A 171 13.62 -14.31 -24.47
N TRP A 172 13.28 -13.69 -23.32
CA TRP A 172 12.05 -12.96 -23.18
C TRP A 172 12.05 -11.70 -24.05
N LYS A 173 11.00 -11.53 -24.84
CA LYS A 173 10.84 -10.36 -25.74
C LYS A 173 10.02 -9.24 -25.13
N GLU A 174 9.20 -9.58 -24.17
CA GLU A 174 8.32 -8.65 -23.46
C GLU A 174 8.41 -8.96 -21.97
N VAL A 175 8.28 -7.94 -21.15
CA VAL A 175 8.22 -8.06 -19.69
C VAL A 175 7.02 -7.23 -19.24
N ASP A 176 6.03 -7.90 -18.65
CA ASP A 176 4.91 -7.23 -18.01
C ASP A 176 5.18 -7.12 -16.50
N PHE A 177 5.32 -5.89 -16.04
CA PHE A 177 5.21 -5.57 -14.63
C PHE A 177 3.75 -5.25 -14.32
N GLU A 178 3.30 -5.63 -13.15
CA GLU A 178 1.97 -5.26 -12.69
C GLU A 178 1.83 -3.74 -12.64
N ILE A 179 0.92 -3.21 -13.45
CA ILE A 179 0.57 -1.79 -13.42
C ILE A 179 -0.53 -1.63 -12.39
N LEU A 180 -0.20 -0.89 -11.32
CA LEU A 180 -1.16 -0.54 -10.29
C LEU A 180 -2.07 0.56 -10.82
N ASP A 181 -3.36 0.48 -10.51
CA ASP A 181 -4.33 1.51 -10.83
C ASP A 181 -4.74 2.31 -9.59
N SER A 182 -5.54 3.35 -9.76
CA SER A 182 -6.01 4.20 -8.66
C SER A 182 -6.92 3.46 -7.68
N ASP A 183 -7.47 2.32 -8.08
CA ASP A 183 -8.33 1.48 -7.24
C ASP A 183 -7.54 0.41 -6.47
N TRP A 184 -6.21 0.38 -6.67
CA TRP A 184 -5.32 -0.53 -5.94
C TRP A 184 -5.34 -0.23 -4.44
N GLN A 185 -5.74 -1.22 -3.64
CA GLN A 185 -5.90 -1.08 -2.17
C GLN A 185 -4.82 -1.81 -1.39
N GLY A 186 -3.74 -2.22 -2.05
CA GLY A 186 -2.62 -2.94 -1.45
C GLY A 186 -3.06 -4.33 -0.93
N GLU A 187 -2.64 -5.39 -1.57
CA GLU A 187 -2.72 -6.74 -1.03
C GLU A 187 -1.59 -7.01 -0.02
#